data_90206e7fdfd5b8e389a1fb6f0e18b830
#
_entry.id   90206e7fdfd5b8e389a1fb6f0e18b830
#
_cell.length_a   1.000
_cell.length_b   1.000
_cell.length_c   1.000
_cell.angle_alpha   90.00
_cell.angle_beta   90.00
_cell.angle_gamma   90.00
#
_symmetry.space_group_name_H-M   'P 1'
#
loop_
_entity.id
_entity.type
_entity.pdbx_description
1 polymer ?
#
loop_
_entity_poly.entity_id
_entity_poly.type
_entity_poly.pdbx_seq_one_letter_code
_entity_poly.pdbx_strand_id
1 'polypeptide(L)'
;MGGGWSHNSEEVMRGLARELAKSGRYVVFNVDYRWIDKEDGDKMPNTLQDLIEDAYGAVVHIMENASLYGGDSKHIFLTGDSSGGHLCSAVANFVERLGENGFNKQQNTFEFYPTYMPKGKTIEEIKEKLSKCIKGVAPNYGVFTTETFEKIFRDYPFAKEIAPINYIPEASSRAVPYFLLRGTEDPLISNEEVSRYMEALIKAGQQVEYLQVGGASHAFFDWKADEKTQETFNKYGKYYAQYMLLFFDNILRKVKSEQ
;
A
#
# COMPACT_ATOMS: atom_id res chain seq x y z
N MET A 1 -2.51 4.71 -5.22
CA MET A 1 -3.13 6.06 -5.23
C MET A 1 -4.27 6.14 -4.23
N GLY A 2 -4.51 7.35 -3.64
CA GLY A 2 -5.66 7.64 -2.80
C GLY A 2 -6.92 7.97 -3.62
N GLY A 3 -8.05 8.18 -2.92
CA GLY A 3 -9.31 8.53 -3.55
C GLY A 3 -10.52 7.83 -2.92
N GLY A 4 -10.43 7.49 -1.62
CA GLY A 4 -11.54 6.86 -0.89
C GLY A 4 -12.07 5.59 -1.55
N TRP A 5 -11.22 4.86 -2.26
CA TRP A 5 -11.50 3.64 -3.03
C TRP A 5 -12.50 3.82 -4.20
N SER A 6 -13.00 5.02 -4.45
CA SER A 6 -14.12 5.28 -5.37
C SER A 6 -13.87 6.36 -6.43
N HIS A 7 -12.71 7.00 -6.41
CA HIS A 7 -12.35 8.06 -7.35
C HIS A 7 -10.84 8.27 -7.47
N ASN A 8 -10.43 9.19 -8.31
CA ASN A 8 -9.07 9.47 -8.74
C ASN A 8 -8.52 8.43 -9.73
N SER A 9 -7.34 8.70 -10.25
CA SER A 9 -6.53 7.78 -11.05
C SER A 9 -5.08 7.86 -10.59
N GLU A 10 -4.22 7.02 -11.16
CA GLU A 10 -2.78 7.01 -10.91
C GLU A 10 -2.12 8.38 -11.11
N GLU A 11 -2.73 9.26 -11.92
CA GLU A 11 -2.23 10.60 -12.21
C GLU A 11 -2.07 11.48 -10.96
N VAL A 12 -2.90 11.26 -9.93
CA VAL A 12 -2.84 12.03 -8.69
C VAL A 12 -1.51 11.82 -7.94
N MET A 13 -0.83 10.70 -8.16
CA MET A 13 0.47 10.38 -7.56
C MET A 13 1.67 10.77 -8.44
N ARG A 14 1.44 11.42 -9.59
CA ARG A 14 2.50 11.83 -10.53
C ARG A 14 3.58 12.67 -9.85
N GLY A 15 3.21 13.56 -8.94
CA GLY A 15 4.14 14.40 -8.20
C GLY A 15 5.11 13.56 -7.36
N LEU A 16 4.58 12.66 -6.52
CA LEU A 16 5.38 11.77 -5.70
C LEU A 16 6.26 10.84 -6.56
N ALA A 17 5.68 10.22 -7.59
CA ALA A 17 6.43 9.32 -8.47
C ALA A 17 7.64 10.03 -9.13
N ARG A 18 7.47 11.27 -9.58
CA ARG A 18 8.56 12.08 -10.14
C ARG A 18 9.65 12.38 -9.12
N GLU A 19 9.30 12.73 -7.89
CA GLU A 19 10.30 12.99 -6.84
C GLU A 19 11.08 11.72 -6.48
N LEU A 20 10.43 10.56 -6.39
CA LEU A 20 11.09 9.28 -6.13
C LEU A 20 12.02 8.88 -7.30
N ALA A 21 11.54 9.02 -8.54
CA ALA A 21 12.31 8.65 -9.74
C ALA A 21 13.50 9.58 -10.00
N LYS A 22 13.43 10.86 -9.62
CA LYS A 22 14.54 11.84 -9.82
C LYS A 22 15.87 11.40 -9.23
N SER A 23 15.86 10.53 -8.21
CA SER A 23 17.10 9.99 -7.64
C SER A 23 17.91 9.14 -8.64
N GLY A 24 17.29 8.67 -9.72
CA GLY A 24 17.87 7.74 -10.70
C GLY A 24 18.09 6.32 -10.16
N ARG A 25 17.65 6.04 -8.93
CA ARG A 25 17.82 4.74 -8.26
C ARG A 25 16.56 3.89 -8.26
N TYR A 26 15.41 4.49 -8.53
CA TYR A 26 14.11 3.82 -8.48
C TYR A 26 13.37 3.94 -9.81
N VAL A 27 12.83 2.84 -10.26
CA VAL A 27 11.76 2.81 -11.27
C VAL A 27 10.45 2.84 -10.51
N VAL A 28 9.56 3.77 -10.83
CA VAL A 28 8.31 3.98 -10.11
C VAL A 28 7.13 3.64 -11.02
N PHE A 29 6.28 2.76 -10.53
CA PHE A 29 5.04 2.36 -11.19
C PHE A 29 3.86 2.96 -10.43
N ASN A 30 3.14 3.85 -11.08
CA ASN A 30 1.85 4.31 -10.56
C ASN A 30 0.78 3.29 -10.94
N VAL A 31 0.11 2.76 -9.92
CA VAL A 31 -0.88 1.70 -10.08
C VAL A 31 -2.27 2.26 -9.89
N ASP A 32 -3.17 1.89 -10.78
CA ASP A 32 -4.60 2.09 -10.66
C ASP A 32 -5.31 0.80 -10.21
N TYR A 33 -6.55 0.91 -9.75
CA TYR A 33 -7.38 -0.19 -9.30
C TYR A 33 -8.86 0.12 -9.59
N ARG A 34 -9.71 -0.89 -9.64
CA ARG A 34 -11.16 -0.73 -9.76
C ARG A 34 -11.70 0.13 -8.62
N TRP A 35 -12.79 0.81 -8.85
CA TRP A 35 -13.47 1.57 -7.81
C TRP A 35 -14.58 0.72 -7.17
N ILE A 36 -14.76 0.85 -5.85
CA ILE A 36 -15.88 0.21 -5.16
C ILE A 36 -17.21 0.70 -5.72
N ASP A 37 -18.26 -0.10 -5.58
CA ASP A 37 -19.64 0.21 -5.98
C ASP A 37 -19.81 0.55 -7.47
N LYS A 38 -18.77 0.38 -8.29
CA LYS A 38 -18.90 0.44 -9.74
C LYS A 38 -19.14 -0.95 -10.30
N GLU A 39 -20.14 -1.02 -11.17
CA GLU A 39 -20.39 -2.19 -11.99
C GLU A 39 -19.38 -2.21 -13.16
N ASP A 40 -18.79 -3.34 -13.39
CA ASP A 40 -17.94 -3.59 -14.56
C ASP A 40 -18.73 -4.45 -15.56
N GLY A 41 -19.61 -3.79 -16.31
CA GLY A 41 -20.58 -4.44 -17.20
C GLY A 41 -21.74 -5.10 -16.44
N ASP A 42 -22.07 -6.36 -16.76
CA ASP A 42 -23.17 -7.14 -16.13
C ASP A 42 -22.79 -7.79 -14.78
N LYS A 43 -21.68 -7.37 -14.19
CA LYS A 43 -21.16 -7.95 -12.95
C LYS A 43 -21.70 -7.23 -11.72
N MET A 44 -21.62 -7.92 -10.59
CA MET A 44 -21.89 -7.33 -9.28
C MET A 44 -20.93 -6.15 -9.02
N PRO A 45 -21.35 -5.14 -8.24
CA PRO A 45 -20.48 -4.03 -7.85
C PRO A 45 -19.17 -4.50 -7.23
N ASN A 46 -18.07 -3.80 -7.54
CA ASN A 46 -16.76 -4.10 -6.97
C ASN A 46 -16.77 -3.92 -5.46
N THR A 47 -16.04 -4.78 -4.77
CA THR A 47 -15.87 -4.77 -3.32
C THR A 47 -14.45 -4.34 -2.94
N LEU A 48 -14.22 -4.02 -1.66
CA LEU A 48 -12.87 -3.73 -1.16
C LEU A 48 -11.90 -4.91 -1.34
N GLN A 49 -12.40 -6.13 -1.36
CA GLN A 49 -11.62 -7.32 -1.69
C GLN A 49 -11.08 -7.27 -3.12
N ASP A 50 -11.93 -6.93 -4.08
CA ASP A 50 -11.52 -6.81 -5.48
C ASP A 50 -10.41 -5.79 -5.69
N LEU A 51 -10.42 -4.70 -4.94
CA LEU A 51 -9.39 -3.67 -5.00
C LEU A 51 -8.05 -4.17 -4.42
N ILE A 52 -8.09 -4.96 -3.36
CA ILE A 52 -6.89 -5.61 -2.80
C ILE A 52 -6.32 -6.62 -3.81
N GLU A 53 -7.17 -7.38 -4.48
CA GLU A 53 -6.79 -8.32 -5.53
C GLU A 53 -6.16 -7.62 -6.74
N ASP A 54 -6.67 -6.43 -7.12
CA ASP A 54 -6.08 -5.58 -8.15
C ASP A 54 -4.68 -5.10 -7.73
N ALA A 55 -4.54 -4.64 -6.50
CA ALA A 55 -3.24 -4.22 -5.98
C ALA A 55 -2.22 -5.36 -5.98
N TYR A 56 -2.63 -6.58 -5.61
CA TYR A 56 -1.79 -7.77 -5.75
C TYR A 56 -1.46 -8.07 -7.20
N GLY A 57 -2.45 -8.05 -8.09
CA GLY A 57 -2.26 -8.28 -9.53
C GLY A 57 -1.23 -7.32 -10.12
N ALA A 58 -1.30 -6.05 -9.75
CA ALA A 58 -0.34 -5.04 -10.18
C ALA A 58 1.08 -5.34 -9.66
N VAL A 59 1.24 -5.68 -8.38
CA VAL A 59 2.57 -6.00 -7.82
C VAL A 59 3.14 -7.27 -8.45
N VAL A 60 2.33 -8.30 -8.68
CA VAL A 60 2.75 -9.53 -9.38
C VAL A 60 3.16 -9.23 -10.82
N HIS A 61 2.43 -8.37 -11.54
CA HIS A 61 2.79 -7.94 -12.88
C HIS A 61 4.13 -7.18 -12.89
N ILE A 62 4.33 -6.26 -11.94
CA ILE A 62 5.60 -5.52 -11.80
C ILE A 62 6.74 -6.48 -11.49
N MET A 63 6.54 -7.43 -10.58
CA MET A 63 7.54 -8.43 -10.22
C MET A 63 8.02 -9.24 -11.42
N GLU A 64 7.15 -9.55 -12.37
CA GLU A 64 7.50 -10.26 -13.61
C GLU A 64 8.14 -9.36 -14.67
N ASN A 65 7.77 -8.08 -14.72
CA ASN A 65 8.10 -7.19 -15.84
C ASN A 65 9.03 -6.02 -15.48
N ALA A 66 9.40 -5.81 -14.21
CA ALA A 66 10.21 -4.66 -13.79
C ALA A 66 11.54 -4.54 -14.56
N SER A 67 12.17 -5.66 -14.90
CA SER A 67 13.43 -5.68 -15.64
C SER A 67 13.33 -5.06 -17.04
N LEU A 68 12.16 -5.09 -17.67
CA LEU A 68 11.92 -4.44 -18.98
C LEU A 68 12.07 -2.90 -18.90
N TYR A 69 11.91 -2.35 -17.69
CA TYR A 69 12.01 -0.93 -17.38
C TYR A 69 13.31 -0.58 -16.64
N GLY A 70 14.24 -1.53 -16.52
CA GLY A 70 15.48 -1.34 -15.75
C GLY A 70 15.32 -1.48 -14.24
N GLY A 71 14.17 -1.97 -13.75
CA GLY A 71 13.90 -2.21 -12.34
C GLY A 71 14.42 -3.56 -11.85
N ASP A 72 14.68 -3.64 -10.55
CA ASP A 72 15.05 -4.89 -9.87
C ASP A 72 13.84 -5.50 -9.16
N SER A 73 13.32 -6.58 -9.72
CA SER A 73 12.15 -7.29 -9.19
C SER A 73 12.38 -7.98 -7.83
N LYS A 74 13.61 -8.03 -7.34
CA LYS A 74 13.94 -8.58 -6.01
C LYS A 74 13.82 -7.54 -4.89
N HIS A 75 13.75 -6.25 -5.24
CA HIS A 75 13.70 -5.15 -4.31
C HIS A 75 12.53 -4.23 -4.63
N ILE A 76 11.33 -4.62 -4.21
CA ILE A 76 10.09 -3.87 -4.40
C ILE A 76 9.74 -3.14 -3.10
N PHE A 77 9.49 -1.84 -3.22
CA PHE A 77 8.95 -1.01 -2.15
C PHE A 77 7.52 -0.62 -2.49
N LEU A 78 6.66 -0.64 -1.50
CA LEU A 78 5.25 -0.27 -1.66
C LEU A 78 5.00 1.09 -1.02
N THR A 79 4.28 1.96 -1.71
CA THR A 79 3.78 3.20 -1.14
C THR A 79 2.39 3.50 -1.67
N GLY A 80 1.64 4.24 -0.90
CA GLY A 80 0.30 4.68 -1.25
C GLY A 80 -0.21 5.68 -0.22
N ASP A 81 -1.22 6.42 -0.57
CA ASP A 81 -1.80 7.49 0.22
C ASP A 81 -3.29 7.23 0.48
N SER A 82 -3.82 7.58 1.65
CA SER A 82 -5.23 7.41 1.98
C SER A 82 -5.71 5.96 1.72
N SER A 83 -6.70 5.75 0.84
CA SER A 83 -7.09 4.40 0.38
C SER A 83 -5.93 3.60 -0.23
N GLY A 84 -4.99 4.25 -0.91
CA GLY A 84 -3.75 3.61 -1.37
C GLY A 84 -2.82 3.21 -0.24
N GLY A 85 -2.82 3.94 0.88
CA GLY A 85 -2.12 3.57 2.11
C GLY A 85 -2.69 2.28 2.72
N HIS A 86 -4.01 2.11 2.69
CA HIS A 86 -4.66 0.84 3.00
C HIS A 86 -4.18 -0.28 2.07
N LEU A 87 -4.31 -0.08 0.74
CA LEU A 87 -4.02 -1.13 -0.24
C LEU A 87 -2.55 -1.57 -0.21
N CYS A 88 -1.58 -0.65 -0.09
CA CYS A 88 -0.18 -1.05 -0.01
C CYS A 88 0.16 -1.77 1.30
N SER A 89 -0.51 -1.42 2.42
CA SER A 89 -0.38 -2.16 3.68
C SER A 89 -1.04 -3.54 3.61
N ALA A 90 -2.21 -3.64 2.96
CA ALA A 90 -2.90 -4.92 2.74
C ALA A 90 -2.02 -5.87 1.90
N VAL A 91 -1.46 -5.40 0.78
CA VAL A 91 -0.52 -6.19 -0.05
C VAL A 91 0.67 -6.65 0.76
N ALA A 92 1.22 -5.81 1.64
CA ALA A 92 2.33 -6.20 2.47
C ALA A 92 1.94 -7.24 3.54
N ASN A 93 0.80 -7.06 4.21
CA ASN A 93 0.43 -7.86 5.38
C ASN A 93 -0.27 -9.19 5.03
N PHE A 94 -0.98 -9.25 3.90
CA PHE A 94 -1.87 -10.38 3.58
C PHE A 94 -1.24 -11.42 2.67
N VAL A 95 0.09 -11.42 2.46
CA VAL A 95 0.75 -12.39 1.56
C VAL A 95 0.38 -13.83 1.90
N GLU A 96 0.32 -14.18 3.20
CA GLU A 96 -0.05 -15.52 3.64
C GLU A 96 -1.54 -15.87 3.41
N ARG A 97 -2.34 -14.86 3.10
CA ARG A 97 -3.78 -15.02 2.82
C ARG A 97 -4.09 -15.12 1.33
N LEU A 98 -3.08 -15.18 0.48
CA LEU A 98 -3.30 -15.49 -0.93
C LEU A 98 -3.68 -16.96 -1.06
N GLY A 99 -4.74 -17.25 -1.79
CA GLY A 99 -5.28 -18.58 -2.01
C GLY A 99 -5.80 -18.76 -3.43
N GLU A 100 -6.11 -20.01 -3.80
CA GLU A 100 -6.55 -20.35 -5.15
C GLU A 100 -8.02 -20.03 -5.44
N ASN A 101 -8.83 -19.93 -4.39
CA ASN A 101 -10.29 -19.85 -4.51
C ASN A 101 -10.85 -18.46 -4.19
N GLY A 102 -10.00 -17.48 -3.91
CA GLY A 102 -10.44 -16.14 -3.49
C GLY A 102 -11.26 -16.22 -2.22
N PHE A 103 -12.53 -15.85 -2.32
CA PHE A 103 -13.45 -15.85 -1.20
C PHE A 103 -14.10 -17.22 -0.99
N ASN A 104 -13.53 -18.06 -0.13
CA ASN A 104 -14.14 -19.35 0.18
C ASN A 104 -15.18 -19.25 1.30
N LYS A 105 -16.44 -18.95 0.93
CA LYS A 105 -17.57 -18.82 1.85
C LYS A 105 -17.89 -20.12 2.61
N GLN A 106 -17.59 -21.27 2.03
CA GLN A 106 -17.90 -22.59 2.63
C GLN A 106 -16.94 -22.93 3.79
N GLN A 107 -15.70 -22.48 3.70
CA GLN A 107 -14.69 -22.71 4.74
C GLN A 107 -14.56 -21.54 5.71
N ASN A 108 -15.36 -20.49 5.53
CA ASN A 108 -15.24 -19.24 6.29
C ASN A 108 -13.82 -18.64 6.23
N THR A 109 -13.14 -18.88 5.12
CA THR A 109 -11.77 -18.43 4.86
C THR A 109 -11.84 -17.25 3.91
N PHE A 110 -11.23 -16.15 4.30
CA PHE A 110 -11.11 -14.97 3.46
C PHE A 110 -9.74 -15.03 2.77
N GLU A 111 -9.74 -15.37 1.49
CA GLU A 111 -8.54 -15.48 0.65
C GLU A 111 -8.59 -14.42 -0.44
N PHE A 112 -7.41 -13.95 -0.84
CA PHE A 112 -7.24 -13.02 -1.96
C PHE A 112 -6.61 -13.76 -3.13
N TYR A 113 -7.03 -13.42 -4.35
CA TYR A 113 -6.45 -13.95 -5.57
C TYR A 113 -6.00 -12.79 -6.47
N PRO A 114 -4.71 -12.67 -6.81
CA PRO A 114 -4.23 -11.59 -7.68
C PRO A 114 -4.97 -11.58 -9.01
N THR A 115 -5.44 -10.40 -9.45
CA THR A 115 -6.12 -10.27 -10.76
C THR A 115 -5.22 -10.54 -11.95
N TYR A 116 -3.91 -10.56 -11.75
CA TYR A 116 -2.92 -11.01 -12.72
C TYR A 116 -2.09 -12.15 -12.14
N MET A 117 -2.06 -13.27 -12.87
CA MET A 117 -1.23 -14.43 -12.56
C MET A 117 -0.35 -14.76 -13.77
N PRO A 118 0.98 -14.88 -13.60
CA PRO A 118 1.86 -15.30 -14.68
C PRO A 118 1.53 -16.73 -15.13
N LYS A 119 1.57 -16.95 -16.44
CA LYS A 119 1.24 -18.27 -17.02
C LYS A 119 2.10 -19.38 -16.41
N GLY A 120 1.46 -20.43 -15.91
CA GLY A 120 2.12 -21.61 -15.37
C GLY A 120 2.70 -21.41 -13.97
N LYS A 121 2.40 -20.32 -13.28
CA LYS A 121 2.76 -20.11 -11.88
C LYS A 121 1.63 -20.50 -10.95
N THR A 122 1.99 -21.11 -9.84
CA THR A 122 1.06 -21.41 -8.75
C THR A 122 0.97 -20.25 -7.76
N ILE A 123 -0.09 -20.22 -6.98
CA ILE A 123 -0.25 -19.18 -5.94
C ILE A 123 0.86 -19.28 -4.88
N GLU A 124 1.31 -20.48 -4.54
CA GLU A 124 2.39 -20.69 -3.59
C GLU A 124 3.74 -20.15 -4.08
N GLU A 125 4.06 -20.31 -5.38
CA GLU A 125 5.23 -19.66 -5.98
C GLU A 125 5.14 -18.13 -5.92
N ILE A 126 3.96 -17.57 -6.08
CA ILE A 126 3.72 -16.12 -5.99
C ILE A 126 3.86 -15.65 -4.54
N LYS A 127 3.27 -16.35 -3.56
CA LYS A 127 3.44 -16.06 -2.13
C LYS A 127 4.92 -16.01 -1.74
N GLU A 128 5.66 -17.05 -2.10
CA GLU A 128 7.10 -17.13 -1.82
C GLU A 128 7.88 -15.96 -2.42
N LYS A 129 7.60 -15.62 -3.68
CA LYS A 129 8.25 -14.49 -4.35
C LYS A 129 7.90 -13.15 -3.70
N LEU A 130 6.61 -12.89 -3.42
CA LEU A 130 6.15 -11.66 -2.77
C LEU A 130 6.77 -11.50 -1.38
N SER A 131 6.83 -12.57 -0.59
CA SER A 131 7.47 -12.56 0.74
C SER A 131 8.94 -12.15 0.67
N LYS A 132 9.63 -12.51 -0.40
CA LYS A 132 11.06 -12.21 -0.60
C LYS A 132 11.32 -10.85 -1.25
N CYS A 133 10.44 -10.38 -2.15
CA CYS A 133 10.71 -9.18 -2.94
C CYS A 133 10.22 -7.89 -2.29
N ILE A 134 9.17 -7.91 -1.45
CA ILE A 134 8.68 -6.72 -0.74
C ILE A 134 9.64 -6.39 0.39
N LYS A 135 10.38 -5.28 0.26
CA LYS A 135 11.46 -4.89 1.17
C LYS A 135 11.09 -3.80 2.16
N GLY A 136 10.04 -3.04 1.89
CA GLY A 136 9.57 -2.00 2.79
C GLY A 136 8.28 -1.36 2.29
N VAL A 137 7.56 -0.74 3.20
CA VAL A 137 6.24 -0.16 2.95
C VAL A 137 6.17 1.25 3.52
N ALA A 138 5.69 2.20 2.72
CA ALA A 138 5.50 3.58 3.12
C ALA A 138 4.03 4.00 2.93
N PRO A 139 3.10 3.56 3.80
CA PRO A 139 1.71 3.96 3.74
C PRO A 139 1.53 5.36 4.36
N ASN A 140 0.94 6.27 3.58
CA ASN A 140 0.76 7.65 3.99
C ASN A 140 -0.71 7.88 4.38
N TYR A 141 -0.95 8.40 5.57
CA TYR A 141 -2.29 8.72 6.09
C TYR A 141 -3.37 7.71 5.66
N GLY A 142 -3.05 6.42 5.78
CA GLY A 142 -3.94 5.32 5.38
C GLY A 142 -4.97 4.95 6.43
N VAL A 143 -5.88 4.04 6.05
CA VAL A 143 -6.83 3.39 6.94
C VAL A 143 -6.32 2.00 7.26
N PHE A 144 -6.18 1.66 8.53
CA PHE A 144 -5.49 0.45 8.95
C PHE A 144 -6.29 -0.42 9.93
N THR A 145 -7.21 0.18 10.70
CA THR A 145 -7.89 -0.50 11.82
C THR A 145 -9.30 -0.96 11.44
N THR A 146 -9.75 -2.05 12.07
CA THR A 146 -11.11 -2.57 11.88
C THR A 146 -12.16 -1.53 12.20
N GLU A 147 -12.00 -0.82 13.30
CA GLU A 147 -12.97 0.15 13.80
C GLU A 147 -13.15 1.33 12.84
N THR A 148 -12.09 1.73 12.15
CA THR A 148 -12.18 2.78 11.14
C THR A 148 -12.91 2.28 9.89
N PHE A 149 -12.68 1.04 9.47
CA PHE A 149 -13.46 0.44 8.37
C PHE A 149 -14.94 0.31 8.73
N GLU A 150 -15.28 -0.16 9.92
CA GLU A 150 -16.67 -0.25 10.40
C GLU A 150 -17.34 1.13 10.46
N LYS A 151 -16.60 2.17 10.81
CA LYS A 151 -17.10 3.54 10.84
C LYS A 151 -17.35 4.11 9.44
N ILE A 152 -16.46 3.84 8.47
CA ILE A 152 -16.57 4.33 7.09
C ILE A 152 -17.63 3.55 6.33
N PHE A 153 -17.59 2.24 6.41
CA PHE A 153 -18.47 1.32 5.69
C PHE A 153 -19.39 0.61 6.70
N ARG A 154 -20.44 1.28 7.08
CA ARG A 154 -21.45 0.73 7.99
C ARG A 154 -21.95 -0.61 7.47
N ASP A 155 -22.03 -1.60 8.38
CA ASP A 155 -22.52 -2.94 8.06
C ASP A 155 -21.68 -3.72 7.02
N TYR A 156 -20.45 -3.30 6.72
CA TYR A 156 -19.54 -4.07 5.89
C TYR A 156 -19.08 -5.33 6.62
N PRO A 157 -19.50 -6.53 6.17
CA PRO A 157 -19.34 -7.75 6.98
C PRO A 157 -17.88 -8.22 7.09
N PHE A 158 -16.97 -7.64 6.32
CA PHE A 158 -15.58 -8.06 6.21
C PHE A 158 -14.57 -6.98 6.65
N ALA A 159 -15.00 -6.02 7.46
CA ALA A 159 -14.12 -4.95 7.94
C ALA A 159 -12.87 -5.48 8.63
N LYS A 160 -13.01 -6.57 9.40
CA LYS A 160 -11.89 -7.23 10.08
C LYS A 160 -10.91 -7.87 9.08
N GLU A 161 -11.44 -8.52 8.05
CA GLU A 161 -10.67 -9.28 7.07
C GLU A 161 -9.85 -8.40 6.14
N ILE A 162 -10.28 -7.16 5.91
CA ILE A 162 -9.59 -6.19 5.06
C ILE A 162 -8.70 -5.20 5.83
N ALA A 163 -8.79 -5.15 7.15
CA ALA A 163 -8.02 -4.22 7.98
C ALA A 163 -6.57 -4.71 8.15
N PRO A 164 -5.55 -3.98 7.66
CA PRO A 164 -4.15 -4.41 7.69
C PRO A 164 -3.63 -4.73 9.09
N ILE A 165 -4.15 -4.09 10.12
CA ILE A 165 -3.73 -4.29 11.52
C ILE A 165 -3.91 -5.74 12.00
N ASN A 166 -4.86 -6.48 11.43
CA ASN A 166 -5.18 -7.83 11.90
C ASN A 166 -4.27 -8.93 11.35
N TYR A 167 -3.43 -8.62 10.37
CA TYR A 167 -2.64 -9.62 9.65
C TYR A 167 -1.18 -9.19 9.47
N ILE A 168 -0.68 -8.40 10.40
CA ILE A 168 0.74 -8.01 10.43
C ILE A 168 1.57 -9.28 10.64
N PRO A 169 2.53 -9.60 9.75
CA PRO A 169 3.41 -10.73 9.96
C PRO A 169 4.33 -10.50 11.16
N GLU A 170 4.61 -11.55 11.94
CA GLU A 170 5.67 -11.50 12.94
C GLU A 170 7.02 -11.28 12.26
N ALA A 171 7.84 -10.36 12.77
CA ALA A 171 9.13 -10.04 12.16
C ALA A 171 10.10 -11.23 12.14
N SER A 172 9.97 -12.18 13.08
CA SER A 172 10.72 -13.43 13.11
C SER A 172 10.41 -14.36 11.92
N SER A 173 9.19 -14.25 11.37
CA SER A 173 8.75 -14.97 10.18
C SER A 173 9.05 -14.18 8.91
N ARG A 174 8.70 -12.88 8.91
CA ARG A 174 8.87 -12.00 7.77
C ARG A 174 9.03 -10.55 8.23
N ALA A 175 10.26 -10.07 8.22
CA ALA A 175 10.56 -8.67 8.54
C ALA A 175 10.25 -7.76 7.34
N VAL A 176 9.37 -6.79 7.56
CA VAL A 176 9.01 -5.74 6.59
C VAL A 176 9.04 -4.38 7.30
N PRO A 177 10.04 -3.53 7.04
CA PRO A 177 10.10 -2.18 7.62
C PRO A 177 8.97 -1.28 7.11
N TYR A 178 8.46 -0.40 7.99
CA TYR A 178 7.38 0.54 7.69
C TYR A 178 7.81 1.98 7.92
N PHE A 179 7.37 2.87 7.02
CA PHE A 179 7.49 4.31 7.13
C PHE A 179 6.11 4.96 7.06
N LEU A 180 5.59 5.40 8.20
CA LEU A 180 4.26 5.98 8.31
C LEU A 180 4.33 7.50 8.27
N LEU A 181 3.43 8.13 7.51
CA LEU A 181 3.28 9.58 7.42
C LEU A 181 1.83 10.00 7.67
N ARG A 182 1.66 11.10 8.41
CA ARG A 182 0.37 11.75 8.62
C ARG A 182 0.53 13.26 8.79
N GLY A 183 -0.38 14.05 8.23
CA GLY A 183 -0.44 15.49 8.51
C GLY A 183 -1.04 15.77 9.90
N THR A 184 -0.49 16.74 10.65
CA THR A 184 -1.03 17.07 11.99
C THR A 184 -2.43 17.64 11.94
N GLU A 185 -2.84 18.25 10.81
CA GLU A 185 -4.16 18.85 10.57
C GLU A 185 -5.06 17.97 9.68
N ASP A 186 -4.76 16.67 9.59
CA ASP A 186 -5.56 15.72 8.82
C ASP A 186 -6.94 15.51 9.49
N PRO A 187 -8.05 15.92 8.84
CA PRO A 187 -9.39 15.77 9.42
C PRO A 187 -10.01 14.40 9.20
N LEU A 188 -9.42 13.57 8.32
CA LEU A 188 -9.98 12.28 7.93
C LEU A 188 -9.30 11.13 8.67
N ILE A 189 -7.97 11.16 8.77
CA ILE A 189 -7.20 10.12 9.44
C ILE A 189 -6.66 10.69 10.76
N SER A 190 -7.13 10.15 11.85
CA SER A 190 -6.71 10.59 13.19
C SER A 190 -5.28 10.14 13.52
N ASN A 191 -4.64 10.84 14.45
CA ASN A 191 -3.36 10.37 14.99
C ASN A 191 -3.50 9.00 15.68
N GLU A 192 -4.63 8.77 16.34
CA GLU A 192 -4.93 7.51 17.02
C GLU A 192 -4.94 6.33 16.04
N GLU A 193 -5.56 6.49 14.86
CA GLU A 193 -5.59 5.47 13.79
C GLU A 193 -4.18 5.02 13.43
N VAL A 194 -3.30 5.98 13.13
CA VAL A 194 -1.92 5.67 12.72
C VAL A 194 -1.08 5.14 13.89
N SER A 195 -1.25 5.71 15.09
CA SER A 195 -0.52 5.26 16.28
C SER A 195 -0.88 3.83 16.69
N ARG A 196 -2.15 3.45 16.63
CA ARG A 196 -2.59 2.06 16.89
C ARG A 196 -1.97 1.08 15.89
N TYR A 197 -1.91 1.45 14.62
CA TYR A 197 -1.25 0.62 13.63
C TYR A 197 0.26 0.53 13.86
N MET A 198 0.91 1.65 14.18
CA MET A 198 2.33 1.67 14.57
C MET A 198 2.61 0.75 15.76
N GLU A 199 1.81 0.85 16.82
CA GLU A 199 1.95 0.03 18.03
C GLU A 199 1.78 -1.46 17.71
N ALA A 200 0.83 -1.82 16.85
CA ALA A 200 0.63 -3.20 16.41
C ALA A 200 1.83 -3.73 15.60
N LEU A 201 2.39 -2.91 14.71
CA LEU A 201 3.61 -3.23 13.96
C LEU A 201 4.80 -3.46 14.90
N ILE A 202 5.01 -2.57 15.89
CA ILE A 202 6.08 -2.70 16.90
C ILE A 202 5.87 -3.97 17.72
N LYS A 203 4.63 -4.26 18.13
CA LYS A 203 4.30 -5.48 18.88
C LYS A 203 4.62 -6.75 18.11
N ALA A 204 4.44 -6.74 16.78
CA ALA A 204 4.83 -7.83 15.88
C ALA A 204 6.36 -7.84 15.58
N GLY A 205 7.14 -6.97 16.22
CA GLY A 205 8.60 -6.87 16.08
C GLY A 205 9.04 -6.15 14.81
N GLN A 206 8.15 -5.54 14.04
CA GLN A 206 8.50 -4.82 12.81
C GLN A 206 9.24 -3.52 13.10
N GLN A 207 10.19 -3.15 12.23
CA GLN A 207 10.82 -1.83 12.28
C GLN A 207 9.83 -0.78 11.75
N VAL A 208 9.60 0.27 12.52
CA VAL A 208 8.65 1.35 12.16
C VAL A 208 9.29 2.71 12.37
N GLU A 209 9.15 3.57 11.38
CA GLU A 209 9.39 5.01 11.49
C GLU A 209 8.05 5.72 11.30
N TYR A 210 7.67 6.62 12.20
CA TYR A 210 6.46 7.42 12.09
C TYR A 210 6.78 8.91 12.16
N LEU A 211 6.41 9.65 11.12
CA LEU A 211 6.57 11.10 11.06
C LEU A 211 5.19 11.78 10.96
N GLN A 212 5.01 12.81 11.79
CA GLN A 212 3.90 13.74 11.69
C GLN A 212 4.34 14.99 10.94
N VAL A 213 3.59 15.36 9.90
CA VAL A 213 3.88 16.51 9.04
C VAL A 213 3.16 17.73 9.59
N GLY A 214 3.91 18.61 10.27
CA GLY A 214 3.36 19.80 10.95
C GLY A 214 2.60 20.73 9.99
N GLY A 215 1.34 21.02 10.29
CA GLY A 215 0.47 21.90 9.50
C GLY A 215 -0.03 21.31 8.19
N ALA A 216 0.29 20.08 7.85
CA ALA A 216 -0.27 19.43 6.68
C ALA A 216 -1.65 18.83 6.99
N SER A 217 -2.56 18.99 6.04
CA SER A 217 -3.87 18.35 6.03
C SER A 217 -3.80 16.98 5.31
N HIS A 218 -4.95 16.36 5.06
CA HIS A 218 -5.04 15.15 4.25
C HIS A 218 -4.57 15.39 2.81
N ALA A 219 -4.12 14.33 2.13
CA ALA A 219 -3.78 14.33 0.69
C ALA A 219 -2.65 15.29 0.25
N PHE A 220 -1.65 15.53 1.11
CA PHE A 220 -0.53 16.43 0.77
C PHE A 220 0.45 15.86 -0.27
N PHE A 221 0.29 14.61 -0.69
CA PHE A 221 1.00 14.02 -1.83
C PHE A 221 0.24 14.12 -3.15
N ASP A 222 -1.01 14.56 -3.13
CA ASP A 222 -1.79 14.76 -4.35
C ASP A 222 -1.11 15.74 -5.30
N TRP A 223 -1.19 15.42 -6.59
CA TRP A 223 -0.77 16.27 -7.68
C TRP A 223 -1.91 16.42 -8.69
N LYS A 224 -2.45 17.62 -8.79
CA LYS A 224 -3.52 17.96 -9.75
C LYS A 224 -3.16 19.24 -10.50
N ALA A 225 -3.82 19.49 -11.62
CA ALA A 225 -3.60 20.67 -12.46
C ALA A 225 -4.27 21.95 -11.87
N ASP A 226 -4.22 22.12 -10.54
CA ASP A 226 -4.68 23.29 -9.83
C ASP A 226 -3.59 23.84 -8.90
N GLU A 227 -3.57 25.15 -8.73
CA GLU A 227 -2.54 25.86 -7.97
C GLU A 227 -2.47 25.41 -6.51
N LYS A 228 -3.61 25.28 -5.85
CA LYS A 228 -3.68 24.91 -4.42
C LYS A 228 -3.06 23.54 -4.15
N THR A 229 -3.38 22.55 -4.99
CA THR A 229 -2.82 21.19 -4.85
C THR A 229 -1.32 21.20 -5.10
N GLN A 230 -0.85 21.93 -6.12
CA GLN A 230 0.56 22.07 -6.43
C GLN A 230 1.34 22.79 -5.34
N GLU A 231 0.81 23.85 -4.76
CA GLU A 231 1.41 24.54 -3.62
C GLU A 231 1.52 23.61 -2.41
N THR A 232 0.46 22.85 -2.09
CA THR A 232 0.46 21.87 -1.01
C THR A 232 1.52 20.80 -1.23
N PHE A 233 1.60 20.25 -2.43
CA PHE A 233 2.62 19.26 -2.79
C PHE A 233 4.04 19.87 -2.70
N ASN A 234 4.27 21.06 -3.21
CA ASN A 234 5.57 21.72 -3.14
C ASN A 234 6.00 22.03 -1.69
N LYS A 235 5.04 22.40 -0.83
CA LYS A 235 5.29 22.71 0.58
C LYS A 235 5.59 21.46 1.42
N TYR A 236 4.86 20.39 1.22
CA TYR A 236 4.91 19.20 2.05
C TYR A 236 5.35 17.95 1.27
N GLY A 237 4.62 17.58 0.23
CA GLY A 237 4.80 16.31 -0.48
C GLY A 237 6.21 16.12 -1.02
N LYS A 238 6.74 17.13 -1.69
CA LYS A 238 8.10 17.11 -2.24
C LYS A 238 9.18 16.93 -1.18
N TYR A 239 9.03 17.58 -0.03
CA TYR A 239 9.98 17.50 1.07
C TYR A 239 9.94 16.11 1.72
N TYR A 240 8.74 15.62 2.04
CA TYR A 240 8.58 14.32 2.70
C TYR A 240 8.82 13.12 1.79
N ALA A 241 8.74 13.29 0.46
CA ALA A 241 9.24 12.30 -0.50
C ALA A 241 10.74 11.99 -0.33
N GLN A 242 11.55 12.96 0.12
CA GLN A 242 12.97 12.75 0.40
C GLN A 242 13.21 11.88 1.63
N TYR A 243 12.37 12.00 2.67
CA TYR A 243 12.44 11.09 3.82
C TYR A 243 12.07 9.66 3.44
N MET A 244 11.06 9.49 2.59
CA MET A 244 10.70 8.19 2.04
C MET A 244 11.85 7.57 1.24
N LEU A 245 12.55 8.35 0.40
CA LEU A 245 13.75 7.91 -0.31
C LEU A 245 14.86 7.49 0.66
N LEU A 246 15.12 8.27 1.71
CA LEU A 246 16.11 7.92 2.73
C LEU A 246 15.76 6.61 3.44
N PHE A 247 14.49 6.40 3.76
CA PHE A 247 14.03 5.16 4.35
C PHE A 247 14.30 3.97 3.42
N PHE A 248 13.92 4.05 2.15
CA PHE A 248 14.17 2.99 1.17
C PHE A 248 15.67 2.75 0.94
N ASP A 249 16.47 3.81 0.83
CA ASP A 249 17.92 3.71 0.68
C ASP A 249 18.59 3.03 1.88
N ASN A 250 18.13 3.31 3.09
CA ASN A 250 18.66 2.67 4.29
C ASN A 250 18.42 1.17 4.30
N ILE A 251 17.25 0.72 3.83
CA ILE A 251 16.94 -0.70 3.68
C ILE A 251 17.87 -1.35 2.66
N LEU A 252 18.04 -0.72 1.48
CA LEU A 252 18.93 -1.26 0.44
C LEU A 252 20.40 -1.34 0.87
N ARG A 253 20.88 -0.42 1.71
CA ARG A 253 22.23 -0.47 2.27
C ARG A 253 22.42 -1.65 3.22
N LYS A 254 21.43 -1.92 4.08
CA LYS A 254 21.47 -3.07 5.00
C LYS A 254 21.49 -4.39 4.21
N VAL A 255 20.63 -4.55 3.21
CA VAL A 255 20.61 -5.75 2.35
C VAL A 255 21.96 -6.00 1.67
N LYS A 256 22.65 -4.95 1.22
CA LYS A 256 23.99 -5.08 0.60
C LYS A 256 25.11 -5.41 1.59
N SER A 257 24.97 -5.05 2.86
CA SER A 257 25.96 -5.35 3.90
C SER A 257 25.85 -6.77 4.45
N GLU A 258 24.75 -7.44 4.21
CA GLU A 258 24.46 -8.81 4.66
C GLU A 258 24.76 -9.88 3.57
N GLN A 259 25.09 -9.44 2.36
CA GLN A 259 25.53 -10.27 1.23
C GLN A 259 27.08 -10.32 1.15
#